data_954a661c525e6f280414ceb6ab400d44
#
_entry.id   954a661c525e6f280414ceb6ab400d44
#
_cell.length_a   1.000
_cell.length_b   1.000
_cell.length_c   1.000
_cell.angle_alpha   90.00
_cell.angle_beta   90.00
_cell.angle_gamma   90.00
#
_symmetry.space_group_name_H-M   'P 1'
#
loop_
_entity.id
_entity.type
_entity.pdbx_description
1 polymer ?
#
loop_
_entity_poly.entity_id
_entity_poly.type
_entity_poly.pdbx_seq_one_letter_code
_entity_poly.pdbx_strand_id
1 'polypeptide(L)'
;GDFAPKVAENVHSLHALFEQLLQQRFKRHALEIDSKETILVPSDADQVKDITLAERNVAHRMIEEAMLAANVAVAQGLQEQEINTLFRNHLEPDPDKMQDLVRYLNLFGVQMQGKGLDMGVLNKTLAEHQDPLQRQILQLLTLRSMYQAEYAPACLGHFGLQYSAYCHFTSPIRRYPDLITHRAVRYLINPKDPKAMHYPFEDLETLGSDASAKERNAESASRDVVQNLKCHYMQDYIGGKFKGYISGVLEFGFFVSLEDIHVDGLVHVSSLKDEYYVYDSAQIALI
;
A
#
# COMPACT_ATOMS: atom_id res chain seq x y z
N GLY A 1 -24.07 -0.11 23.42
CA GLY A 1 -25.21 -0.74 22.73
C GLY A 1 -25.28 -2.21 23.10
N ASP A 2 -26.48 -2.71 23.38
CA ASP A 2 -26.72 -4.08 23.82
C ASP A 2 -26.56 -5.06 22.65
N PHE A 3 -25.31 -5.49 22.43
CA PHE A 3 -25.06 -6.63 21.55
C PHE A 3 -25.51 -7.92 22.23
N ALA A 4 -26.10 -8.85 21.45
CA ALA A 4 -26.39 -10.20 21.97
C ALA A 4 -25.10 -10.79 22.59
N PRO A 5 -25.15 -11.38 23.79
CA PRO A 5 -23.96 -11.85 24.53
C PRO A 5 -23.00 -12.70 23.68
N LYS A 6 -23.55 -13.56 22.81
CA LYS A 6 -22.79 -14.41 21.90
C LYS A 6 -21.99 -13.61 20.84
N VAL A 7 -22.51 -12.47 20.38
CA VAL A 7 -21.80 -11.61 19.44
C VAL A 7 -20.62 -10.94 20.13
N ALA A 8 -20.81 -10.44 21.35
CA ALA A 8 -19.73 -9.87 22.15
C ALA A 8 -18.60 -10.89 22.42
N GLU A 9 -18.94 -12.13 22.79
CA GLU A 9 -17.98 -13.21 22.99
C GLU A 9 -17.17 -13.51 21.72
N ASN A 10 -17.82 -13.59 20.55
CA ASN A 10 -17.15 -13.79 19.28
C ASN A 10 -16.20 -12.63 18.92
N VAL A 11 -16.60 -11.38 19.19
CA VAL A 11 -15.75 -10.21 18.96
C VAL A 11 -14.54 -10.23 19.88
N HIS A 12 -14.69 -10.61 21.14
CA HIS A 12 -13.56 -10.76 22.06
C HIS A 12 -12.59 -11.86 21.61
N SER A 13 -13.12 -12.99 21.13
CA SER A 13 -12.30 -14.09 20.60
C SER A 13 -11.53 -13.66 19.34
N LEU A 14 -12.18 -12.91 18.45
CA LEU A 14 -11.53 -12.33 17.26
C LEU A 14 -10.45 -11.32 17.63
N HIS A 15 -10.70 -10.50 18.66
CA HIS A 15 -9.70 -9.55 19.16
C HIS A 15 -8.47 -10.26 19.73
N ALA A 16 -8.66 -11.32 20.53
CA ALA A 16 -7.56 -12.11 21.06
C ALA A 16 -6.74 -12.78 19.93
N LEU A 17 -7.39 -13.30 18.90
CA LEU A 17 -6.72 -13.80 17.69
C LEU A 17 -5.92 -12.69 16.98
N PHE A 18 -6.52 -11.50 16.80
CA PHE A 18 -5.87 -10.36 16.20
C PHE A 18 -4.57 -10.00 16.92
N GLU A 19 -4.57 -9.95 18.24
CA GLU A 19 -3.36 -9.65 19.02
C GLU A 19 -2.24 -10.67 18.75
N GLN A 20 -2.56 -11.95 18.62
CA GLN A 20 -1.59 -12.97 18.25
C GLN A 20 -1.05 -12.79 16.83
N LEU A 21 -1.94 -12.53 15.86
CA LEU A 21 -1.56 -12.30 14.47
C LEU A 21 -0.66 -11.05 14.35
N LEU A 22 -0.99 -9.98 15.06
CA LEU A 22 -0.21 -8.75 15.10
C LEU A 22 1.19 -8.99 15.68
N GLN A 23 1.32 -9.78 16.75
CA GLN A 23 2.62 -10.18 17.29
C GLN A 23 3.45 -10.96 16.26
N GLN A 24 2.84 -11.86 15.50
CA GLN A 24 3.54 -12.59 14.43
C GLN A 24 3.95 -11.64 13.28
N ARG A 25 3.13 -10.64 12.96
CA ARG A 25 3.46 -9.59 11.98
C ARG A 25 4.73 -8.84 12.38
N PHE A 26 4.85 -8.42 13.63
CA PHE A 26 6.05 -7.76 14.15
C PHE A 26 7.28 -8.69 14.14
N LYS A 27 7.11 -9.97 14.53
CA LYS A 27 8.20 -10.94 14.55
C LYS A 27 8.80 -11.22 13.17
N ARG A 28 7.98 -11.21 12.11
CA ARG A 28 8.48 -11.40 10.74
C ARG A 28 8.93 -10.10 10.07
N HIS A 29 8.88 -8.98 10.79
CA HIS A 29 9.30 -7.66 10.29
C HIS A 29 8.55 -7.21 9.02
N ALA A 30 7.24 -7.50 8.92
CA ALA A 30 6.42 -6.95 7.85
C ALA A 30 6.49 -5.42 7.85
N LEU A 31 6.52 -4.80 6.67
CA LEU A 31 6.61 -3.35 6.54
C LEU A 31 5.39 -2.67 7.18
N GLU A 32 5.66 -1.75 8.11
CA GLU A 32 4.65 -0.96 8.80
C GLU A 32 4.63 0.46 8.22
N ILE A 33 3.65 0.73 7.36
CA ILE A 33 3.43 2.07 6.80
C ILE A 33 2.04 2.54 7.20
N ASP A 34 2.00 3.70 7.81
CA ASP A 34 0.75 4.35 8.20
C ASP A 34 0.34 5.34 7.10
N SER A 35 -0.29 4.81 6.04
CA SER A 35 -0.82 5.64 4.96
C SER A 35 -2.15 6.25 5.37
N LYS A 36 -2.22 7.57 5.39
CA LYS A 36 -3.47 8.30 5.62
C LYS A 36 -4.21 8.46 4.30
N GLU A 37 -5.30 7.72 4.12
CA GLU A 37 -6.18 7.90 2.98
C GLU A 37 -7.10 9.11 3.17
N THR A 38 -7.28 9.91 2.11
CA THR A 38 -8.23 11.02 2.14
C THR A 38 -9.60 10.56 1.72
N ILE A 39 -10.62 10.98 2.47
CA ILE A 39 -12.04 10.79 2.15
C ILE A 39 -12.60 12.11 1.65
N LEU A 40 -13.17 12.09 0.45
CA LEU A 40 -13.92 13.20 -0.09
C LEU A 40 -15.36 13.11 0.43
N VAL A 41 -15.77 14.09 1.21
CA VAL A 41 -17.15 14.19 1.73
C VAL A 41 -18.01 14.85 0.68
N PRO A 42 -19.03 14.15 0.09
CA PRO A 42 -19.89 14.75 -0.92
C PRO A 42 -20.85 15.78 -0.32
N SER A 43 -21.24 16.76 -1.12
CA SER A 43 -22.38 17.64 -0.85
C SER A 43 -23.64 17.11 -1.57
N ASP A 44 -24.78 17.72 -1.25
CA ASP A 44 -26.06 17.40 -1.93
C ASP A 44 -26.10 17.80 -3.42
N ALA A 45 -25.08 18.55 -3.89
CA ALA A 45 -24.97 19.07 -5.27
C ALA A 45 -23.85 18.39 -6.08
N ASP A 46 -23.52 17.13 -5.80
CA ASP A 46 -22.43 16.37 -6.44
C ASP A 46 -21.05 17.06 -6.40
N GLN A 47 -20.86 17.95 -5.43
CA GLN A 47 -19.58 18.63 -5.18
C GLN A 47 -18.91 18.06 -3.92
N VAL A 48 -17.61 18.32 -3.78
CA VAL A 48 -16.88 18.00 -2.55
C VAL A 48 -17.17 19.09 -1.52
N LYS A 49 -17.77 18.70 -0.38
CA LYS A 49 -18.03 19.57 0.74
C LYS A 49 -16.80 19.72 1.63
N ASP A 50 -16.06 18.63 1.82
CA ASP A 50 -14.92 18.60 2.72
C ASP A 50 -13.97 17.47 2.35
N ILE A 51 -12.70 17.56 2.76
CA ILE A 51 -11.66 16.54 2.58
C ILE A 51 -11.15 16.15 3.96
N THR A 52 -11.42 14.91 4.38
CA THR A 52 -11.03 14.40 5.69
C THR A 52 -10.09 13.20 5.56
N LEU A 53 -9.49 12.78 6.67
CA LEU A 53 -8.68 11.55 6.71
C LEU A 53 -9.53 10.37 7.15
N ALA A 54 -9.29 9.22 6.51
CA ALA A 54 -9.86 7.96 6.96
C ALA A 54 -9.30 7.56 8.32
N GLU A 55 -10.18 7.29 9.27
CA GLU A 55 -9.80 6.73 10.57
C GLU A 55 -9.63 5.21 10.46
N ARG A 56 -8.42 4.72 10.64
CA ARG A 56 -8.10 3.29 10.74
C ARG A 56 -8.13 2.85 12.20
N ASN A 57 -9.27 2.37 12.65
CA ASN A 57 -9.46 1.90 14.02
C ASN A 57 -9.08 0.41 14.20
N VAL A 58 -9.15 -0.07 15.45
CA VAL A 58 -8.81 -1.48 15.80
C VAL A 58 -9.67 -2.49 15.04
N ALA A 59 -10.96 -2.21 14.80
CA ALA A 59 -11.85 -3.13 14.09
C ALA A 59 -11.40 -3.35 12.63
N HIS A 60 -10.97 -2.27 11.94
CA HIS A 60 -10.40 -2.40 10.60
C HIS A 60 -9.14 -3.29 10.61
N ARG A 61 -8.26 -3.10 11.59
CA ARG A 61 -7.03 -3.91 11.73
C ARG A 61 -7.32 -5.37 12.05
N MET A 62 -8.33 -5.65 12.87
CA MET A 62 -8.76 -7.03 13.17
C MET A 62 -9.17 -7.77 11.90
N ILE A 63 -9.99 -7.13 11.05
CA ILE A 63 -10.41 -7.73 9.79
C ILE A 63 -9.25 -7.88 8.82
N GLU A 64 -8.37 -6.87 8.72
CA GLU A 64 -7.18 -6.92 7.87
C GLU A 64 -6.28 -8.12 8.23
N GLU A 65 -5.91 -8.31 9.51
CA GLU A 65 -5.08 -9.44 9.91
C GLU A 65 -5.77 -10.80 9.66
N ALA A 66 -7.09 -10.89 9.88
CA ALA A 66 -7.85 -12.09 9.55
C ALA A 66 -7.86 -12.39 8.04
N MET A 67 -7.99 -11.35 7.20
CA MET A 67 -7.91 -11.47 5.74
C MET A 67 -6.50 -11.90 5.29
N LEU A 68 -5.45 -11.32 5.87
CA LEU A 68 -4.07 -11.69 5.59
C LEU A 68 -3.81 -13.16 5.96
N ALA A 69 -4.26 -13.60 7.13
CA ALA A 69 -4.13 -14.99 7.57
C ALA A 69 -4.82 -15.97 6.61
N ALA A 70 -6.04 -15.66 6.17
CA ALA A 70 -6.77 -16.46 5.19
C ALA A 70 -6.04 -16.53 3.84
N ASN A 71 -5.57 -15.38 3.32
CA ASN A 71 -4.84 -15.29 2.06
C ASN A 71 -3.56 -16.14 2.09
N VAL A 72 -2.80 -16.08 3.19
CA VAL A 72 -1.56 -16.86 3.37
C VAL A 72 -1.85 -18.35 3.47
N ALA A 73 -2.83 -18.73 4.29
CA ALA A 73 -3.18 -20.14 4.46
C ALA A 73 -3.60 -20.80 3.14
N VAL A 74 -4.38 -20.10 2.33
CA VAL A 74 -4.80 -20.58 1.01
C VAL A 74 -3.60 -20.64 0.05
N ALA A 75 -2.73 -19.62 0.04
CA ALA A 75 -1.55 -19.60 -0.82
C ALA A 75 -0.62 -20.80 -0.52
N GLN A 76 -0.33 -21.02 0.76
CA GLN A 76 0.52 -22.13 1.21
C GLN A 76 -0.11 -23.49 0.89
N GLY A 77 -1.40 -23.68 1.19
CA GLY A 77 -2.09 -24.94 0.91
C GLY A 77 -2.15 -25.27 -0.58
N LEU A 78 -2.35 -24.30 -1.47
CA LEU A 78 -2.31 -24.54 -2.92
C LEU A 78 -0.88 -24.81 -3.40
N GLN A 79 0.12 -24.11 -2.87
CA GLN A 79 1.53 -24.31 -3.21
C GLN A 79 2.01 -25.71 -2.78
N GLU A 80 1.71 -26.14 -1.56
CA GLU A 80 2.08 -27.46 -1.02
C GLU A 80 1.47 -28.61 -1.82
N GLN A 81 0.31 -28.40 -2.41
CA GLN A 81 -0.40 -29.40 -3.23
C GLN A 81 -0.13 -29.23 -4.73
N GLU A 82 0.80 -28.36 -5.10
CA GLU A 82 1.18 -28.07 -6.52
C GLU A 82 -0.01 -27.71 -7.40
N ILE A 83 -1.02 -27.02 -6.81
CA ILE A 83 -2.20 -26.55 -7.56
C ILE A 83 -1.92 -25.13 -8.10
N ASN A 84 -2.00 -25.00 -9.42
CA ASN A 84 -1.80 -23.71 -10.07
C ASN A 84 -2.86 -22.68 -9.66
N THR A 85 -2.41 -21.50 -9.29
CA THR A 85 -3.23 -20.32 -8.94
C THR A 85 -2.49 -19.04 -9.28
N LEU A 86 -3.11 -17.89 -9.04
CA LEU A 86 -2.44 -16.59 -9.12
C LEU A 86 -1.94 -16.17 -7.74
N PHE A 87 -0.62 -16.15 -7.57
CA PHE A 87 0.01 -15.56 -6.39
C PHE A 87 0.09 -14.03 -6.57
N ARG A 88 0.09 -13.32 -5.44
CA ARG A 88 0.35 -11.88 -5.38
C ARG A 88 1.80 -11.68 -4.95
N ASN A 89 2.66 -11.50 -5.93
CA ASN A 89 4.09 -11.35 -5.71
C ASN A 89 4.46 -9.89 -5.49
N HIS A 90 5.34 -9.64 -4.54
CA HIS A 90 5.95 -8.33 -4.30
C HIS A 90 7.44 -8.54 -4.11
N LEU A 91 8.21 -8.19 -5.12
CA LEU A 91 9.66 -8.42 -5.14
C LEU A 91 10.39 -7.45 -4.23
N GLU A 92 11.62 -7.81 -3.87
CA GLU A 92 12.55 -6.89 -3.22
C GLU A 92 12.81 -5.68 -4.12
N PRO A 93 13.07 -4.49 -3.54
CA PRO A 93 13.41 -3.32 -4.32
C PRO A 93 14.61 -3.56 -5.23
N ASP A 94 14.61 -2.87 -6.37
CA ASP A 94 15.78 -2.83 -7.25
C ASP A 94 17.04 -2.35 -6.50
N PRO A 95 18.21 -2.94 -6.74
CA PRO A 95 19.44 -2.54 -6.04
C PRO A 95 19.78 -1.06 -6.13
N ASP A 96 19.50 -0.40 -7.27
CA ASP A 96 19.75 1.03 -7.44
C ASP A 96 18.78 1.87 -6.60
N LYS A 97 17.48 1.53 -6.63
CA LYS A 97 16.47 2.17 -5.77
C LYS A 97 16.75 1.94 -4.29
N MET A 98 17.29 0.76 -3.96
CA MET A 98 17.74 0.46 -2.60
C MET A 98 18.87 1.37 -2.15
N GLN A 99 19.88 1.60 -3.00
CA GLN A 99 20.98 2.52 -2.69
C GLN A 99 20.48 3.95 -2.51
N ASP A 100 19.55 4.38 -3.35
CA ASP A 100 18.92 5.68 -3.22
C ASP A 100 18.14 5.80 -1.90
N LEU A 101 17.35 4.79 -1.55
CA LEU A 101 16.63 4.76 -0.26
C LEU A 101 17.60 4.85 0.93
N VAL A 102 18.67 4.07 0.93
CA VAL A 102 19.70 4.12 2.00
C VAL A 102 20.34 5.51 2.08
N ARG A 103 20.60 6.14 0.94
CA ARG A 103 21.15 7.51 0.89
C ARG A 103 20.17 8.50 1.54
N TYR A 104 18.90 8.42 1.20
CA TYR A 104 17.86 9.27 1.78
C TYR A 104 17.70 9.04 3.28
N LEU A 105 17.67 7.78 3.71
CA LEU A 105 17.63 7.44 5.13
C LEU A 105 18.81 8.07 5.89
N ASN A 106 20.02 8.02 5.33
CA ASN A 106 21.20 8.64 5.92
C ASN A 106 21.09 10.17 6.05
N LEU A 107 20.48 10.86 5.08
CA LEU A 107 20.23 12.32 5.18
C LEU A 107 19.33 12.68 6.37
N PHE A 108 18.43 11.78 6.76
CA PHE A 108 17.59 11.93 7.96
C PHE A 108 18.20 11.33 9.22
N GLY A 109 19.50 11.01 9.20
CA GLY A 109 20.23 10.48 10.37
C GLY A 109 19.98 9.00 10.65
N VAL A 110 19.32 8.28 9.75
CA VAL A 110 19.03 6.85 9.84
C VAL A 110 20.18 6.05 9.25
N GLN A 111 21.02 5.46 10.11
CA GLN A 111 22.13 4.63 9.65
C GLN A 111 21.68 3.20 9.39
N MET A 112 21.63 2.81 8.11
CA MET A 112 21.44 1.42 7.71
C MET A 112 22.79 0.72 7.62
N GLN A 113 22.96 -0.38 8.36
CA GLN A 113 24.19 -1.19 8.34
C GLN A 113 24.00 -2.38 7.40
N GLY A 114 24.92 -2.56 6.45
CA GLY A 114 24.94 -3.72 5.54
C GLY A 114 24.63 -3.38 4.08
N LYS A 115 24.61 -4.42 3.23
CA LYS A 115 24.40 -4.29 1.78
C LYS A 115 22.93 -4.39 1.34
N GLY A 116 21.98 -4.53 2.27
CA GLY A 116 20.55 -4.70 1.98
C GLY A 116 19.65 -3.93 2.95
N LEU A 117 18.36 -3.88 2.64
CA LEU A 117 17.34 -3.28 3.50
C LEU A 117 16.93 -4.27 4.58
N ASP A 118 17.42 -4.07 5.80
CA ASP A 118 16.90 -4.79 6.96
C ASP A 118 15.54 -4.20 7.36
N MET A 119 14.47 -4.95 7.09
CA MET A 119 13.10 -4.53 7.38
C MET A 119 12.85 -4.33 8.88
N GLY A 120 13.55 -5.07 9.74
CA GLY A 120 13.45 -4.89 11.20
C GLY A 120 14.05 -3.56 11.63
N VAL A 121 15.23 -3.23 11.10
CA VAL A 121 15.89 -1.93 11.36
C VAL A 121 15.05 -0.79 10.78
N LEU A 122 14.53 -0.92 9.56
CA LEU A 122 13.69 0.09 8.93
C LEU A 122 12.43 0.36 9.75
N ASN A 123 11.67 -0.68 10.09
CA ASN A 123 10.45 -0.54 10.89
C ASN A 123 10.71 0.09 12.26
N LYS A 124 11.77 -0.34 12.94
CA LYS A 124 12.17 0.24 14.21
C LYS A 124 12.49 1.72 14.07
N THR A 125 13.26 2.08 13.06
CA THR A 125 13.64 3.46 12.81
C THR A 125 12.44 4.33 12.47
N LEU A 126 11.54 3.85 11.60
CA LEU A 126 10.31 4.56 11.27
C LEU A 126 9.41 4.75 12.52
N ALA A 127 9.34 3.76 13.41
CA ALA A 127 8.55 3.83 14.63
C ALA A 127 9.15 4.78 15.67
N GLU A 128 10.47 4.78 15.83
CA GLU A 128 11.18 5.58 16.83
C GLU A 128 11.44 7.02 16.39
N HIS A 129 11.24 7.34 15.11
CA HIS A 129 11.48 8.70 14.61
C HIS A 129 10.49 9.68 15.23
N GLN A 130 11.00 10.65 15.98
CA GLN A 130 10.18 11.53 16.85
C GLN A 130 9.40 12.58 16.05
N ASP A 131 9.97 13.06 14.93
CA ASP A 131 9.29 14.04 14.08
C ASP A 131 8.26 13.34 13.17
N PRO A 132 6.95 13.61 13.36
CA PRO A 132 5.91 12.96 12.56
C PRO A 132 6.02 13.26 11.06
N LEU A 133 6.49 14.47 10.70
CA LEU A 133 6.64 14.88 9.30
C LEU A 133 7.78 14.11 8.63
N GLN A 134 8.95 14.05 9.28
CA GLN A 134 10.08 13.30 8.77
C GLN A 134 9.74 11.81 8.66
N ARG A 135 9.03 11.24 9.63
CA ARG A 135 8.51 9.86 9.56
C ARG A 135 7.66 9.65 8.32
N GLN A 136 6.73 10.55 8.04
CA GLN A 136 5.86 10.46 6.85
C GLN A 136 6.66 10.54 5.55
N ILE A 137 7.66 11.41 5.48
CA ILE A 137 8.56 11.52 4.32
C ILE A 137 9.34 10.21 4.13
N LEU A 138 9.92 9.66 5.19
CA LEU A 138 10.67 8.40 5.15
C LEU A 138 9.79 7.23 4.70
N GLN A 139 8.54 7.15 5.18
CA GLN A 139 7.57 6.15 4.73
C GLN A 139 7.25 6.30 3.25
N LEU A 140 7.07 7.53 2.76
CA LEU A 140 6.82 7.82 1.35
C LEU A 140 8.01 7.42 0.46
N LEU A 141 9.23 7.76 0.86
CA LEU A 141 10.46 7.38 0.14
C LEU A 141 10.62 5.86 0.11
N THR A 142 10.35 5.18 1.23
CA THR A 142 10.35 3.72 1.30
C THR A 142 9.36 3.12 0.30
N LEU A 143 8.11 3.59 0.28
CA LEU A 143 7.10 3.11 -0.67
C LEU A 143 7.50 3.33 -2.13
N ARG A 144 8.06 4.49 -2.46
CA ARG A 144 8.51 4.81 -3.82
C ARG A 144 9.67 3.94 -4.31
N SER A 145 10.48 3.41 -3.40
CA SER A 145 11.56 2.50 -3.73
C SER A 145 11.09 1.06 -4.01
N MET A 146 9.90 0.70 -3.53
CA MET A 146 9.34 -0.65 -3.70
C MET A 146 8.84 -0.89 -5.12
N TYR A 147 8.92 -2.14 -5.58
CA TYR A 147 8.20 -2.57 -6.77
C TYR A 147 6.70 -2.62 -6.49
N GLN A 148 5.91 -2.48 -7.55
CA GLN A 148 4.48 -2.77 -7.46
C GLN A 148 4.27 -4.28 -7.37
N ALA A 149 3.33 -4.71 -6.54
CA ALA A 149 2.96 -6.11 -6.48
C ALA A 149 2.20 -6.52 -7.75
N GLU A 150 2.42 -7.77 -8.22
CA GLU A 150 1.86 -8.30 -9.46
C GLU A 150 1.23 -9.68 -9.24
N TYR A 151 0.30 -10.05 -10.10
CA TYR A 151 -0.25 -11.39 -10.14
C TYR A 151 0.53 -12.25 -11.13
N ALA A 152 0.98 -13.43 -10.67
CA ALA A 152 1.62 -14.42 -11.51
C ALA A 152 1.40 -15.84 -10.95
N PRO A 153 1.48 -16.91 -11.80
CA PRO A 153 1.39 -18.27 -11.31
C PRO A 153 2.65 -18.74 -10.56
N ALA A 154 3.81 -18.14 -10.81
CA ALA A 154 5.02 -18.39 -10.04
C ALA A 154 4.88 -17.79 -8.64
N CYS A 155 5.20 -18.58 -7.60
CA CYS A 155 5.21 -18.10 -6.22
C CYS A 155 6.57 -17.52 -5.88
N LEU A 156 6.69 -16.18 -5.86
CA LEU A 156 7.94 -15.44 -5.59
C LEU A 156 7.94 -14.76 -4.21
N GLY A 157 6.87 -14.92 -3.44
CA GLY A 157 6.71 -14.32 -2.14
C GLY A 157 6.24 -12.87 -2.16
N HIS A 158 6.08 -12.30 -0.97
CA HIS A 158 5.63 -10.92 -0.80
C HIS A 158 6.55 -10.15 0.16
N PHE A 159 7.51 -9.42 -0.39
CA PHE A 159 8.54 -8.72 0.37
C PHE A 159 7.95 -7.77 1.44
N GLY A 160 7.03 -6.89 1.09
CA GLY A 160 6.48 -5.93 2.05
C GLY A 160 5.71 -6.58 3.22
N LEU A 161 5.08 -7.75 3.00
CA LEU A 161 4.38 -8.50 4.05
C LEU A 161 5.27 -9.57 4.72
N GLN A 162 6.46 -9.82 4.19
CA GLN A 162 7.41 -10.84 4.66
C GLN A 162 6.77 -12.24 4.72
N TYR A 163 6.07 -12.63 3.63
CA TYR A 163 5.53 -13.95 3.43
C TYR A 163 6.20 -14.66 2.25
N SER A 164 6.50 -15.93 2.39
CA SER A 164 7.06 -16.77 1.32
C SER A 164 6.03 -17.12 0.23
N ALA A 165 4.75 -17.17 0.59
CA ALA A 165 3.63 -17.38 -0.33
C ALA A 165 2.47 -16.49 0.08
N TYR A 166 1.89 -15.80 -0.90
CA TYR A 166 0.74 -14.93 -0.69
C TYR A 166 -0.13 -14.90 -1.94
N CYS A 167 -1.43 -15.01 -1.76
CA CYS A 167 -2.41 -14.83 -2.83
C CYS A 167 -3.58 -13.98 -2.33
N HIS A 168 -4.37 -13.47 -3.24
CA HIS A 168 -5.64 -12.85 -2.91
C HIS A 168 -6.76 -13.90 -2.96
N PHE A 169 -7.52 -14.01 -1.89
CA PHE A 169 -8.61 -14.98 -1.73
C PHE A 169 -9.89 -14.35 -1.16
N THR A 170 -9.78 -13.31 -0.34
CA THR A 170 -10.86 -12.82 0.52
C THR A 170 -11.85 -11.87 -0.17
N SER A 171 -11.65 -11.50 -1.45
CA SER A 171 -12.52 -10.54 -2.15
C SER A 171 -12.92 -10.97 -3.57
N PRO A 172 -13.52 -12.16 -3.78
CA PRO A 172 -13.80 -12.69 -5.12
C PRO A 172 -14.91 -11.94 -5.88
N ILE A 173 -15.71 -11.11 -5.21
CA ILE A 173 -16.77 -10.28 -5.85
C ILE A 173 -16.16 -9.18 -6.70
N ARG A 174 -15.03 -8.59 -6.27
CA ARG A 174 -14.42 -7.42 -6.91
C ARG A 174 -13.04 -7.68 -7.51
N ARG A 175 -12.40 -8.81 -7.21
CA ARG A 175 -11.08 -9.16 -7.77
C ARG A 175 -11.14 -10.52 -8.47
N TYR A 176 -10.89 -10.51 -9.77
CA TYR A 176 -10.89 -11.73 -10.56
C TYR A 176 -9.83 -12.76 -10.14
N PRO A 177 -8.58 -12.37 -9.73
CA PRO A 177 -7.61 -13.32 -9.18
C PRO A 177 -8.12 -14.09 -7.97
N ASP A 178 -8.88 -13.46 -7.06
CA ASP A 178 -9.51 -14.16 -5.93
C ASP A 178 -10.48 -15.25 -6.42
N LEU A 179 -11.27 -14.97 -7.46
CA LEU A 179 -12.18 -15.96 -8.04
C LEU A 179 -11.42 -17.16 -8.64
N ILE A 180 -10.29 -16.91 -9.30
CA ILE A 180 -9.40 -17.98 -9.79
C ILE A 180 -8.90 -18.83 -8.62
N THR A 181 -8.45 -18.19 -7.53
CA THR A 181 -8.00 -18.87 -6.32
C THR A 181 -9.14 -19.70 -5.69
N HIS A 182 -10.38 -19.20 -5.64
CA HIS A 182 -11.53 -19.97 -5.17
C HIS A 182 -11.80 -21.22 -6.04
N ARG A 183 -11.63 -21.11 -7.36
CA ARG A 183 -11.80 -22.27 -8.26
C ARG A 183 -10.71 -23.29 -8.06
N ALA A 184 -9.46 -22.86 -7.84
CA ALA A 184 -8.34 -23.73 -7.50
C ALA A 184 -8.56 -24.46 -6.16
N VAL A 185 -9.04 -23.76 -5.13
CA VAL A 185 -9.42 -24.36 -3.84
C VAL A 185 -10.54 -25.40 -4.01
N ARG A 186 -11.56 -25.11 -4.84
CA ARG A 186 -12.61 -26.09 -5.16
C ARG A 186 -12.05 -27.33 -5.84
N TYR A 187 -11.13 -27.17 -6.78
CA TYR A 187 -10.44 -28.28 -7.43
C TYR A 187 -9.66 -29.12 -6.43
N LEU A 188 -8.94 -28.49 -5.50
CA LEU A 188 -8.22 -29.17 -4.43
C LEU A 188 -9.15 -30.02 -3.54
N ILE A 189 -10.32 -29.46 -3.15
CA ILE A 189 -11.27 -30.16 -2.26
C ILE A 189 -12.03 -31.26 -2.99
N ASN A 190 -12.50 -31.01 -4.20
CA ASN A 190 -13.27 -31.94 -5.02
C ASN A 190 -13.05 -31.68 -6.51
N PRO A 191 -12.12 -32.39 -7.15
CA PRO A 191 -11.86 -32.25 -8.58
C PRO A 191 -13.06 -32.53 -9.50
N LYS A 192 -14.09 -33.22 -8.98
CA LYS A 192 -15.33 -33.53 -9.73
C LYS A 192 -16.41 -32.45 -9.59
N ASP A 193 -16.19 -31.41 -8.80
CA ASP A 193 -17.14 -30.29 -8.68
C ASP A 193 -17.21 -29.58 -10.04
N PRO A 194 -18.41 -29.38 -10.64
CA PRO A 194 -18.58 -28.69 -11.94
C PRO A 194 -18.07 -27.25 -11.95
N LYS A 195 -17.89 -26.64 -10.77
CA LYS A 195 -17.36 -25.28 -10.60
C LYS A 195 -15.86 -25.26 -10.27
N ALA A 196 -15.25 -26.44 -10.08
CA ALA A 196 -13.81 -26.58 -9.93
C ALA A 196 -13.12 -26.34 -11.28
N MET A 197 -12.01 -25.62 -11.27
CA MET A 197 -11.20 -25.42 -12.49
C MET A 197 -9.73 -25.56 -12.13
N HIS A 198 -9.05 -26.37 -12.92
CA HIS A 198 -7.59 -26.44 -12.94
C HIS A 198 -7.10 -25.65 -14.14
N TYR A 199 -6.35 -24.60 -13.91
CA TYR A 199 -5.82 -23.74 -14.96
C TYR A 199 -4.42 -24.21 -15.37
N PRO A 200 -4.11 -24.31 -16.67
CA PRO A 200 -2.74 -24.43 -17.14
C PRO A 200 -1.89 -23.24 -16.67
N PHE A 201 -0.60 -23.47 -16.47
CA PHE A 201 0.31 -22.43 -15.99
C PHE A 201 0.39 -21.25 -16.98
N GLU A 202 0.46 -21.53 -18.27
CA GLU A 202 0.55 -20.56 -19.37
C GLU A 202 -0.69 -19.65 -19.44
N ASP A 203 -1.88 -20.22 -19.19
CA ASP A 203 -3.11 -19.43 -19.14
C ASP A 203 -3.08 -18.46 -17.94
N LEU A 204 -2.55 -18.89 -16.79
CA LEU A 204 -2.42 -18.06 -15.61
C LEU A 204 -1.37 -16.94 -15.77
N GLU A 205 -0.31 -17.16 -16.56
CA GLU A 205 0.64 -16.09 -16.90
C GLU A 205 -0.07 -14.93 -17.62
N THR A 206 -0.86 -15.27 -18.63
CA THR A 206 -1.65 -14.29 -19.38
C THR A 206 -2.68 -13.59 -18.49
N LEU A 207 -3.45 -14.37 -17.72
CA LEU A 207 -4.49 -13.84 -16.82
C LEU A 207 -3.89 -12.97 -15.71
N GLY A 208 -2.73 -13.32 -15.17
CA GLY A 208 -2.02 -12.57 -14.13
C GLY A 208 -1.52 -11.22 -14.64
N SER A 209 -0.90 -11.22 -15.82
CA SER A 209 -0.45 -10.00 -16.50
C SER A 209 -1.61 -9.05 -16.78
N ASP A 210 -2.69 -9.57 -17.37
CA ASP A 210 -3.91 -8.81 -17.66
C ASP A 210 -4.56 -8.25 -16.38
N ALA A 211 -4.66 -9.05 -15.31
CA ALA A 211 -5.24 -8.62 -14.05
C ALA A 211 -4.41 -7.49 -13.41
N SER A 212 -3.08 -7.61 -13.44
CA SER A 212 -2.15 -6.59 -12.94
C SER A 212 -2.24 -5.30 -13.74
N ALA A 213 -2.34 -5.38 -15.08
CA ALA A 213 -2.50 -4.21 -15.92
C ALA A 213 -3.83 -3.50 -15.68
N LYS A 214 -4.94 -4.25 -15.55
CA LYS A 214 -6.28 -3.70 -15.29
C LYS A 214 -6.38 -3.10 -13.90
N GLU A 215 -5.73 -3.69 -12.88
CA GLU A 215 -5.64 -3.13 -11.53
C GLU A 215 -4.95 -1.77 -11.56
N ARG A 216 -3.77 -1.66 -12.20
CA ARG A 216 -3.05 -0.38 -12.34
C ARG A 216 -3.88 0.67 -13.08
N ASN A 217 -4.58 0.29 -14.13
CA ASN A 217 -5.42 1.21 -14.88
C ASN A 217 -6.61 1.72 -14.05
N ALA A 218 -7.28 0.83 -13.31
CA ALA A 218 -8.37 1.19 -12.42
C ALA A 218 -7.91 2.11 -11.27
N GLU A 219 -6.73 1.83 -10.71
CA GLU A 219 -6.11 2.67 -9.67
C GLU A 219 -5.75 4.06 -10.20
N SER A 220 -5.17 4.14 -11.42
CA SER A 220 -4.86 5.42 -12.07
C SER A 220 -6.13 6.23 -12.29
N ALA A 221 -7.16 5.61 -12.88
CA ALA A 221 -8.45 6.27 -13.11
C ALA A 221 -9.08 6.79 -11.82
N SER A 222 -9.05 5.99 -10.74
CA SER A 222 -9.55 6.43 -9.43
C SER A 222 -8.76 7.62 -8.87
N ARG A 223 -7.44 7.59 -8.97
CA ARG A 223 -6.57 8.71 -8.55
C ARG A 223 -6.85 9.98 -9.36
N ASP A 224 -7.02 9.86 -10.67
CA ASP A 224 -7.29 11.01 -11.55
C ASP A 224 -8.61 11.67 -11.18
N VAL A 225 -9.66 10.89 -10.91
CA VAL A 225 -10.95 11.40 -10.43
C VAL A 225 -10.82 12.10 -9.09
N VAL A 226 -10.16 11.47 -8.12
CA VAL A 226 -9.93 12.08 -6.79
C VAL A 226 -9.14 13.37 -6.91
N GLN A 227 -8.09 13.40 -7.73
CA GLN A 227 -7.28 14.60 -7.95
C GLN A 227 -8.08 15.71 -8.62
N ASN A 228 -8.92 15.39 -9.59
CA ASN A 228 -9.80 16.34 -10.24
C ASN A 228 -10.77 16.97 -9.24
N LEU A 229 -11.41 16.15 -8.40
CA LEU A 229 -12.34 16.62 -7.37
C LEU A 229 -11.62 17.50 -6.32
N LYS A 230 -10.40 17.13 -5.93
CA LYS A 230 -9.55 17.98 -5.06
C LYS A 230 -9.23 19.31 -5.69
N CYS A 231 -8.91 19.35 -6.99
CA CYS A 231 -8.66 20.59 -7.73
C CYS A 231 -9.91 21.48 -7.78
N HIS A 232 -11.09 20.90 -8.01
CA HIS A 232 -12.35 21.67 -7.96
C HIS A 232 -12.61 22.25 -6.58
N TYR A 233 -12.45 21.47 -5.52
CA TYR A 233 -12.57 21.93 -4.14
C TYR A 233 -11.64 23.11 -3.84
N MET A 234 -10.41 23.08 -4.34
CA MET A 234 -9.41 24.13 -4.12
C MET A 234 -9.67 25.43 -4.89
N GLN A 235 -10.58 25.44 -5.87
CA GLN A 235 -10.90 26.68 -6.62
C GLN A 235 -11.44 27.79 -5.71
N ASP A 236 -12.22 27.43 -4.69
CA ASP A 236 -12.78 28.38 -3.72
C ASP A 236 -11.72 28.95 -2.77
N TYR A 237 -10.54 28.36 -2.74
CA TYR A 237 -9.44 28.74 -1.86
C TYR A 237 -8.29 29.45 -2.58
N ILE A 238 -8.46 29.83 -3.85
CA ILE A 238 -7.45 30.54 -4.65
C ILE A 238 -7.13 31.88 -3.99
N GLY A 239 -5.84 32.15 -3.77
CA GLY A 239 -5.34 33.35 -3.08
C GLY A 239 -5.24 33.20 -1.57
N GLY A 240 -5.69 32.07 -1.01
CA GLY A 240 -5.51 31.71 0.40
C GLY A 240 -4.05 31.40 0.74
N LYS A 241 -3.73 31.47 2.04
CA LYS A 241 -2.42 31.06 2.58
C LYS A 241 -2.60 29.85 3.46
N PHE A 242 -1.83 28.81 3.19
CA PHE A 242 -1.89 27.53 3.90
C PHE A 242 -0.52 27.12 4.41
N LYS A 243 -0.50 26.34 5.47
CA LYS A 243 0.69 25.60 5.88
C LYS A 243 0.80 24.33 5.07
N GLY A 244 2.02 23.96 4.73
CA GLY A 244 2.29 22.72 4.02
C GLY A 244 3.74 22.32 4.14
N TYR A 245 4.05 21.14 3.67
CA TYR A 245 5.42 20.60 3.64
C TYR A 245 5.74 20.10 2.23
N ILE A 246 7.02 20.13 1.89
CA ILE A 246 7.51 19.62 0.61
C ILE A 246 7.43 18.08 0.64
N SER A 247 6.58 17.52 -0.22
CA SER A 247 6.37 16.06 -0.35
C SER A 247 7.20 15.42 -1.46
N GLY A 248 7.84 16.23 -2.31
CA GLY A 248 8.73 15.75 -3.37
C GLY A 248 9.38 16.90 -4.13
N VAL A 249 10.63 16.69 -4.58
CA VAL A 249 11.41 17.66 -5.35
C VAL A 249 11.78 17.03 -6.69
N LEU A 250 11.62 17.78 -7.78
CA LEU A 250 11.92 17.39 -9.15
C LEU A 250 12.67 18.52 -9.86
N GLU A 251 13.24 18.24 -11.01
CA GLU A 251 13.96 19.24 -11.82
C GLU A 251 13.14 20.51 -12.12
N PHE A 252 11.85 20.36 -12.34
CA PHE A 252 10.97 21.46 -12.73
C PHE A 252 10.27 22.15 -11.56
N GLY A 253 10.47 21.67 -10.30
CA GLY A 253 9.82 22.25 -9.14
C GLY A 253 9.67 21.27 -7.99
N PHE A 254 8.80 21.59 -7.06
CA PHE A 254 8.51 20.73 -5.92
C PHE A 254 7.01 20.65 -5.63
N PHE A 255 6.61 19.51 -5.09
CA PHE A 255 5.25 19.31 -4.60
C PHE A 255 5.15 19.71 -3.13
N VAL A 256 4.04 20.35 -2.79
CA VAL A 256 3.69 20.75 -1.43
C VAL A 256 2.39 20.07 -1.04
N SER A 257 2.41 19.31 0.04
CA SER A 257 1.21 18.79 0.69
C SER A 257 0.70 19.79 1.71
N LEU A 258 -0.58 20.17 1.61
CA LEU A 258 -1.23 21.07 2.56
C LEU A 258 -1.63 20.28 3.82
N GLU A 259 -1.26 20.79 5.02
CA GLU A 259 -1.48 20.07 6.28
C GLU A 259 -2.96 19.86 6.62
N ASP A 260 -3.77 20.91 6.45
CA ASP A 260 -5.17 20.91 6.92
C ASP A 260 -6.15 20.35 5.89
N ILE A 261 -5.80 20.39 4.59
CA ILE A 261 -6.70 20.04 3.48
C ILE A 261 -6.30 18.73 2.79
N HIS A 262 -5.07 18.26 3.04
CA HIS A 262 -4.53 17.03 2.45
C HIS A 262 -4.58 16.98 0.91
N VAL A 263 -4.26 18.13 0.30
CA VAL A 263 -4.14 18.30 -1.16
C VAL A 263 -2.70 18.60 -1.49
N ASP A 264 -2.21 17.99 -2.56
CA ASP A 264 -0.87 18.27 -3.08
C ASP A 264 -0.94 19.30 -4.20
N GLY A 265 -0.04 20.28 -4.16
CA GLY A 265 0.12 21.29 -5.20
C GLY A 265 1.55 21.32 -5.74
N LEU A 266 1.71 21.69 -7.01
CA LEU A 266 3.01 21.90 -7.64
C LEU A 266 3.42 23.36 -7.55
N VAL A 267 4.62 23.62 -7.03
CA VAL A 267 5.34 24.89 -7.16
C VAL A 267 6.39 24.72 -8.24
N HIS A 268 6.13 25.29 -9.41
CA HIS A 268 7.07 25.21 -10.53
C HIS A 268 8.27 26.16 -10.30
N VAL A 269 9.48 25.74 -10.66
CA VAL A 269 10.72 26.52 -10.44
C VAL A 269 10.64 27.92 -11.03
N SER A 270 9.94 28.13 -12.16
CA SER A 270 9.76 29.45 -12.77
C SER A 270 8.92 30.41 -11.94
N SER A 271 8.20 29.96 -10.92
CA SER A 271 7.45 30.82 -9.99
C SER A 271 8.32 31.37 -8.84
N LEU A 272 9.52 30.81 -8.65
CA LEU A 272 10.51 31.25 -7.68
C LEU A 272 11.34 32.38 -8.32
N LYS A 273 11.01 33.62 -8.03
CA LYS A 273 11.51 34.78 -8.77
C LYS A 273 12.88 35.28 -8.33
N ASP A 274 13.40 34.81 -7.20
CA ASP A 274 14.52 35.49 -6.54
C ASP A 274 15.89 34.83 -6.78
N GLU A 275 15.94 33.58 -7.24
CA GLU A 275 17.18 32.82 -7.44
C GLU A 275 17.06 31.80 -8.58
N TYR A 276 18.22 31.38 -9.12
CA TYR A 276 18.29 30.30 -10.11
C TYR A 276 18.55 28.98 -9.39
N TYR A 277 17.61 28.05 -9.50
CA TYR A 277 17.69 26.76 -8.82
C TYR A 277 18.15 25.67 -9.77
N VAL A 278 19.10 24.86 -9.32
CA VAL A 278 19.58 23.66 -10.01
C VAL A 278 19.16 22.43 -9.18
N TYR A 279 18.63 21.43 -9.84
CA TYR A 279 18.26 20.19 -9.19
C TYR A 279 19.49 19.33 -8.89
N ASP A 280 19.74 19.04 -7.62
CA ASP A 280 20.72 18.07 -7.14
C ASP A 280 20.04 16.73 -6.85
N SER A 281 20.26 15.75 -7.73
CA SER A 281 19.69 14.40 -7.58
C SER A 281 20.29 13.63 -6.39
N ALA A 282 21.48 13.99 -5.92
CA ALA A 282 22.12 13.32 -4.77
C ALA A 282 21.50 13.75 -3.44
N GLN A 283 21.04 15.01 -3.36
CA GLN A 283 20.40 15.58 -2.16
C GLN A 283 18.87 15.68 -2.28
N ILE A 284 18.28 15.37 -3.45
CA ILE A 284 16.86 15.61 -3.79
C ILE A 284 16.49 17.05 -3.42
N ALA A 285 17.27 17.99 -3.86
CA ALA A 285 17.10 19.39 -3.52
C ALA A 285 17.18 20.28 -4.76
N LEU A 286 16.50 21.40 -4.71
CA LEU A 286 16.74 22.54 -5.59
C LEU A 286 17.72 23.48 -4.87
N ILE A 287 18.92 23.64 -5.41
CA ILE A 287 20.04 24.39 -4.84
C ILE A 287 20.28 25.62 -5.71
#